data_20436efd558a8e8037bc0d987d1b5b79
#
_entry.id   20436efd558a8e8037bc0d987d1b5b79
#
_cell.length_a   1.000
_cell.length_b   1.000
_cell.length_c   1.000
_cell.angle_alpha   90.00
_cell.angle_beta   90.00
_cell.angle_gamma   90.00
#
_symmetry.space_group_name_H-M   'P 1'
#
loop_
_entity.id
_entity.type
_entity.pdbx_description
1 polymer ?
#
loop_
_entity_poly.entity_id
_entity_poly.type
_entity_poly.pdbx_seq_one_letter_code
_entity_poly.pdbx_strand_id
1 'polypeptide(L)'
;MTTGSMTQFPRNHMLDGIELTETQRQRMRDLMQQTRQEPASVSVNDLETLHQIMTADQFNEAAYRAELEKIARAEVARQLEFARVRHQMYQQLTPEQRAVSDRNHQQRMETLRTLNERQQVTSLQAVSSNQ
;
A
#
# COMPACT_ATOMS: atom_id res chain seq x y z
N MET A 1 10.81 -22.90 -2.66
CA MET A 1 10.29 -22.29 -2.06
C MET A 1 10.59 -21.02 -1.93
N THR A 2 10.87 -20.25 -2.55
CA THR A 2 11.13 -19.08 -2.29
C THR A 2 10.17 -18.17 -2.69
N THR A 3 9.62 -17.48 -1.85
CA THR A 3 8.67 -16.45 -2.10
C THR A 3 9.32 -15.13 -1.93
N GLY A 4 10.63 -15.09 -1.89
CA GLY A 4 11.35 -13.87 -1.57
C GLY A 4 11.08 -12.73 -2.49
N SER A 5 10.96 -13.00 -3.78
CA SER A 5 10.76 -11.91 -4.72
C SER A 5 9.39 -11.26 -4.57
N MET A 6 8.45 -11.94 -3.94
CA MET A 6 7.12 -11.39 -3.78
C MET A 6 7.02 -10.44 -2.60
N THR A 7 7.97 -10.50 -1.68
CA THR A 7 7.86 -9.69 -0.47
C THR A 7 8.21 -8.24 -0.71
N GLN A 8 8.81 -7.90 -1.84
CA GLN A 8 9.18 -6.52 -2.13
C GLN A 8 8.03 -5.73 -2.70
N PHE A 9 6.98 -6.37 -3.11
CA PHE A 9 5.82 -5.71 -3.68
C PHE A 9 4.76 -5.56 -2.59
N PRO A 10 4.03 -4.44 -2.55
CA PRO A 10 3.02 -4.26 -1.52
C PRO A 10 2.04 -5.41 -1.52
N ARG A 11 1.75 -5.91 -0.32
CA ARG A 11 0.88 -7.05 -0.22
C ARG A 11 -0.52 -6.70 -0.68
N ASN A 12 -1.04 -7.49 -1.59
CA ASN A 12 -2.41 -7.39 -1.99
C ASN A 12 -2.87 -8.81 -2.26
N HIS A 13 -4.14 -9.04 -2.29
CA HIS A 13 -4.69 -10.38 -2.44
C HIS A 13 -5.20 -10.66 -3.83
N MET A 14 -4.76 -9.85 -4.79
CA MET A 14 -5.26 -9.94 -6.14
C MET A 14 -5.05 -11.32 -6.78
N LEU A 15 -3.92 -11.95 -6.50
CA LEU A 15 -3.56 -13.22 -7.13
C LEU A 15 -3.75 -14.43 -6.24
N ASP A 16 -4.33 -14.26 -5.05
CA ASP A 16 -4.51 -15.39 -4.14
C ASP A 16 -5.43 -16.43 -4.77
N GLY A 17 -4.99 -17.69 -4.71
CA GLY A 17 -5.80 -18.79 -5.24
C GLY A 17 -5.82 -18.88 -6.75
N ILE A 18 -5.00 -18.11 -7.44
CA ILE A 18 -4.93 -18.14 -8.89
C ILE A 18 -3.68 -18.91 -9.33
N GLU A 19 -3.87 -19.92 -10.16
CA GLU A 19 -2.76 -20.62 -10.74
C GLU A 19 -2.36 -19.92 -12.00
N LEU A 20 -1.14 -19.41 -12.06
CA LEU A 20 -0.64 -18.68 -13.21
C LEU A 20 0.14 -19.62 -14.11
N THR A 21 0.05 -19.41 -15.42
CA THR A 21 0.91 -20.12 -16.36
C THR A 21 2.33 -19.61 -16.21
N GLU A 22 3.26 -20.35 -16.76
CA GLU A 22 4.68 -19.94 -16.71
C GLU A 22 4.89 -18.61 -17.41
N THR A 23 4.22 -18.40 -18.54
CA THR A 23 4.31 -17.15 -19.28
C THR A 23 3.78 -15.99 -18.43
N GLN A 24 2.65 -16.22 -17.74
CA GLN A 24 2.10 -15.19 -16.87
C GLN A 24 3.06 -14.88 -15.72
N ARG A 25 3.64 -15.91 -15.11
CA ARG A 25 4.60 -15.71 -14.03
C ARG A 25 5.78 -14.88 -14.47
N GLN A 26 6.30 -15.17 -15.64
CA GLN A 26 7.45 -14.43 -16.15
C GLN A 26 7.09 -12.96 -16.39
N ARG A 27 5.95 -12.72 -16.97
CA ARG A 27 5.50 -11.35 -17.20
C ARG A 27 5.28 -10.59 -15.88
N MET A 28 4.73 -11.29 -14.88
CA MET A 28 4.54 -10.66 -13.58
C MET A 28 5.88 -10.31 -12.93
N ARG A 29 6.87 -11.20 -13.05
CA ARG A 29 8.20 -10.91 -12.51
C ARG A 29 8.81 -9.70 -13.21
N ASP A 30 8.65 -9.62 -14.54
CA ASP A 30 9.18 -8.48 -15.28
C ASP A 30 8.52 -7.17 -14.83
N LEU A 31 7.23 -7.20 -14.63
CA LEU A 31 6.50 -6.02 -14.17
C LEU A 31 6.96 -5.59 -12.78
N MET A 32 7.16 -6.56 -11.89
CA MET A 32 7.61 -6.24 -10.53
C MET A 32 9.01 -5.66 -10.53
N GLN A 33 9.86 -6.10 -11.44
CA GLN A 33 11.20 -5.55 -11.54
C GLN A 33 11.19 -4.09 -11.90
N GLN A 34 10.20 -3.63 -12.63
CA GLN A 34 10.11 -2.23 -13.00
C GLN A 34 9.90 -1.32 -11.81
N THR A 35 9.31 -1.84 -10.72
CA THR A 35 9.04 -1.03 -9.54
C THR A 35 10.01 -1.29 -8.42
N ARG A 36 10.93 -2.23 -8.59
CA ARG A 36 11.82 -2.60 -7.50
C ARG A 36 12.72 -1.49 -7.03
N GLN A 37 13.03 -0.57 -7.88
CA GLN A 37 13.97 0.48 -7.54
C GLN A 37 13.33 1.71 -6.97
N GLU A 38 12.02 1.71 -6.81
CA GLU A 38 11.35 2.84 -6.22
C GLU A 38 11.71 2.97 -4.74
N PRO A 39 12.20 4.10 -4.31
CA PRO A 39 12.58 4.25 -2.91
C PRO A 39 11.36 4.38 -2.02
N ALA A 40 11.58 4.18 -0.73
CA ALA A 40 10.53 4.44 0.24
C ALA A 40 10.10 5.90 0.16
N SER A 41 8.83 6.17 0.45
CA SER A 41 8.30 7.51 0.32
C SER A 41 8.88 8.48 1.36
N VAL A 42 9.29 7.98 2.53
CA VAL A 42 9.85 8.82 3.58
C VAL A 42 11.28 8.41 3.79
N SER A 43 12.21 9.31 3.53
CA SER A 43 13.63 9.01 3.67
C SER A 43 14.11 9.40 5.06
N VAL A 44 15.30 8.94 5.41
CA VAL A 44 15.94 9.34 6.67
C VAL A 44 16.12 10.86 6.69
N ASN A 45 16.49 11.46 5.56
CA ASN A 45 16.65 12.90 5.48
C ASN A 45 15.35 13.64 5.73
N ASP A 46 14.24 13.10 5.23
CA ASP A 46 12.93 13.70 5.47
C ASP A 46 12.59 13.67 6.96
N LEU A 47 12.87 12.55 7.63
CA LEU A 47 12.59 12.43 9.04
C LEU A 47 13.45 13.38 9.86
N GLU A 48 14.71 13.55 9.48
CA GLU A 48 15.60 14.50 10.16
C GLU A 48 15.12 15.93 9.96
N THR A 49 14.69 16.26 8.76
CA THR A 49 14.18 17.60 8.49
C THR A 49 12.94 17.90 9.33
N LEU A 50 12.02 16.96 9.38
CA LEU A 50 10.82 17.13 10.19
C LEU A 50 11.17 17.32 11.67
N HIS A 51 12.11 16.53 12.15
CA HIS A 51 12.54 16.62 13.54
C HIS A 51 13.15 17.98 13.83
N GLN A 52 14.01 18.47 12.95
CA GLN A 52 14.66 19.77 13.15
C GLN A 52 13.64 20.90 13.19
N ILE A 53 12.64 20.85 12.33
CA ILE A 53 11.60 21.87 12.32
C ILE A 53 10.79 21.81 13.60
N MET A 54 10.45 20.61 14.05
CA MET A 54 9.61 20.43 15.22
C MET A 54 10.32 20.87 16.51
N THR A 55 11.63 20.68 16.57
CA THR A 55 12.38 20.95 17.79
C THR A 55 13.03 22.32 17.83
N ALA A 56 12.84 23.16 16.81
CA ALA A 56 13.37 24.51 16.82
C ALA A 56 12.64 25.35 17.87
N ASP A 57 13.30 26.44 18.29
CA ASP A 57 12.70 27.32 19.30
C ASP A 57 11.35 27.84 18.86
N GLN A 58 11.20 28.16 17.60
CA GLN A 58 9.94 28.63 17.04
C GLN A 58 9.46 27.59 16.05
N PHE A 59 8.22 27.17 16.15
CA PHE A 59 7.68 26.17 15.23
C PHE A 59 7.28 26.85 13.92
N ASN A 60 7.99 26.53 12.86
CA ASN A 60 7.68 27.06 11.55
C ASN A 60 6.69 26.13 10.86
N GLU A 61 5.41 26.42 11.03
CA GLU A 61 4.35 25.57 10.48
C GLU A 61 4.42 25.48 8.97
N ALA A 62 4.74 26.57 8.29
CA ALA A 62 4.84 26.56 6.83
C ALA A 62 5.94 25.63 6.34
N ALA A 63 7.08 25.60 7.03
CA ALA A 63 8.17 24.72 6.66
C ALA A 63 7.80 23.25 6.91
N TYR A 64 7.13 22.98 8.01
CA TYR A 64 6.70 21.62 8.31
C TYR A 64 5.69 21.13 7.26
N ARG A 65 4.75 22.00 6.90
CA ARG A 65 3.76 21.68 5.88
C ARG A 65 4.42 21.41 4.52
N ALA A 66 5.39 22.22 4.16
CA ALA A 66 6.10 22.06 2.88
C ALA A 66 6.82 20.71 2.84
N GLU A 67 7.43 20.32 3.95
CA GLU A 67 8.11 19.02 4.02
C GLU A 67 7.10 17.86 3.91
N LEU A 68 5.98 17.97 4.60
CA LEU A 68 4.94 16.94 4.50
C LEU A 68 4.39 16.84 3.08
N GLU A 69 4.21 17.97 2.42
CA GLU A 69 3.70 17.96 1.04
C GLU A 69 4.69 17.30 0.09
N LYS A 70 5.98 17.53 0.32
CA LYS A 70 7.00 16.87 -0.47
C LYS A 70 6.93 15.34 -0.27
N ILE A 71 6.81 14.90 0.97
CA ILE A 71 6.68 13.48 1.28
C ILE A 71 5.41 12.91 0.65
N ALA A 72 4.33 13.66 0.73
CA ALA A 72 3.05 13.22 0.17
C ALA A 72 3.12 13.07 -1.34
N ARG A 73 3.80 14.00 -2.03
CA ARG A 73 3.95 13.90 -3.48
C ARG A 73 4.75 12.66 -3.88
N ALA A 74 5.80 12.34 -3.12
CA ALA A 74 6.58 11.14 -3.38
C ALA A 74 5.74 9.89 -3.16
N GLU A 75 4.89 9.90 -2.14
CA GLU A 75 4.02 8.77 -1.86
C GLU A 75 2.97 8.59 -2.96
N VAL A 76 2.41 9.69 -3.47
CA VAL A 76 1.47 9.62 -4.57
C VAL A 76 2.14 8.98 -5.79
N ALA A 77 3.36 9.41 -6.11
CA ALA A 77 4.07 8.85 -7.27
C ALA A 77 4.31 7.35 -7.08
N ARG A 78 4.69 6.94 -5.87
CA ARG A 78 4.96 5.54 -5.58
C ARG A 78 3.69 4.70 -5.69
N GLN A 79 2.60 5.19 -5.11
CA GLN A 79 1.33 4.45 -5.16
C GLN A 79 0.81 4.35 -6.59
N LEU A 80 1.00 5.41 -7.37
CA LEU A 80 0.56 5.41 -8.75
C LEU A 80 1.35 4.39 -9.57
N GLU A 81 2.65 4.28 -9.32
CA GLU A 81 3.46 3.30 -10.02
C GLU A 81 3.04 1.88 -9.66
N PHE A 82 2.78 1.60 -8.39
CA PHE A 82 2.28 0.29 -7.99
C PHE A 82 0.92 0.00 -8.64
N ALA A 83 0.07 1.01 -8.73
CA ALA A 83 -1.24 0.82 -9.36
C ALA A 83 -1.10 0.48 -10.85
N ARG A 84 -0.15 1.13 -11.54
CA ARG A 84 0.09 0.81 -12.95
C ARG A 84 0.53 -0.64 -13.12
N VAL A 85 1.42 -1.10 -12.24
CA VAL A 85 1.90 -2.48 -12.32
C VAL A 85 0.76 -3.46 -12.04
N ARG A 86 -0.03 -3.19 -10.99
CA ARG A 86 -1.16 -4.05 -10.67
C ARG A 86 -2.17 -4.08 -11.81
N HIS A 87 -2.39 -2.93 -12.46
CA HIS A 87 -3.28 -2.88 -13.62
C HIS A 87 -2.76 -3.78 -14.74
N GLN A 88 -1.47 -3.72 -15.02
CA GLN A 88 -0.88 -4.55 -16.05
C GLN A 88 -0.92 -6.03 -15.68
N MET A 89 -0.75 -6.33 -14.40
CA MET A 89 -0.89 -7.71 -13.93
C MET A 89 -2.31 -8.23 -14.15
N TYR A 90 -3.30 -7.41 -13.84
CA TYR A 90 -4.70 -7.79 -14.03
C TYR A 90 -4.97 -8.05 -15.51
N GLN A 91 -4.35 -7.27 -16.40
CA GLN A 91 -4.54 -7.45 -17.84
C GLN A 91 -3.96 -8.77 -18.36
N GLN A 92 -3.04 -9.38 -17.61
CA GLN A 92 -2.48 -10.67 -17.99
C GLN A 92 -3.42 -11.83 -17.62
N LEU A 93 -4.42 -11.60 -16.83
CA LEU A 93 -5.29 -12.66 -16.33
C LEU A 93 -6.36 -13.02 -17.35
N THR A 94 -6.74 -14.31 -17.37
CA THR A 94 -7.89 -14.75 -18.15
C THR A 94 -9.18 -14.27 -17.47
N PRO A 95 -10.31 -14.30 -18.17
CA PRO A 95 -11.58 -13.93 -17.52
C PRO A 95 -11.88 -14.75 -16.27
N GLU A 96 -11.56 -16.03 -16.29
CA GLU A 96 -11.78 -16.87 -15.11
C GLU A 96 -10.88 -16.47 -13.96
N GLN A 97 -9.65 -16.15 -14.26
CA GLN A 97 -8.72 -15.69 -13.23
C GLN A 97 -9.13 -14.33 -12.68
N ARG A 98 -9.66 -13.46 -13.54
CA ARG A 98 -10.17 -12.16 -13.09
C ARG A 98 -11.34 -12.32 -12.13
N ALA A 99 -12.19 -13.30 -12.38
CA ALA A 99 -13.31 -13.56 -11.47
C ALA A 99 -12.81 -13.94 -10.09
N VAL A 100 -11.74 -14.74 -10.01
CA VAL A 100 -11.15 -15.09 -8.72
C VAL A 100 -10.54 -13.85 -8.06
N SER A 101 -9.84 -13.05 -8.82
CA SER A 101 -9.25 -11.81 -8.32
C SER A 101 -10.31 -10.87 -7.77
N ASP A 102 -11.43 -10.74 -8.49
CA ASP A 102 -12.52 -9.87 -8.04
C ASP A 102 -13.16 -10.40 -6.76
N ARG A 103 -13.29 -11.72 -6.62
CA ARG A 103 -13.79 -12.31 -5.38
C ARG A 103 -12.84 -12.05 -4.23
N ASN A 104 -11.53 -12.14 -4.48
CA ASN A 104 -10.54 -11.84 -3.46
C ASN A 104 -10.73 -10.42 -2.93
N HIS A 105 -10.96 -9.49 -3.85
CA HIS A 105 -11.18 -8.10 -3.46
C HIS A 105 -12.45 -7.96 -2.62
N GLN A 106 -13.52 -8.62 -3.02
CA GLN A 106 -14.78 -8.53 -2.28
C GLN A 106 -14.64 -9.09 -0.88
N GLN A 107 -13.96 -10.22 -0.76
CA GLN A 107 -13.73 -10.82 0.56
C GLN A 107 -12.87 -9.92 1.43
N ARG A 108 -11.87 -9.29 0.84
CA ARG A 108 -11.01 -8.36 1.56
C ARG A 108 -11.82 -7.17 2.06
N MET A 109 -12.69 -6.63 1.21
CA MET A 109 -13.51 -5.49 1.60
C MET A 109 -14.47 -5.86 2.73
N GLU A 110 -15.05 -7.05 2.68
CA GLU A 110 -15.93 -7.50 3.76
C GLU A 110 -15.18 -7.63 5.08
N THR A 111 -13.99 -8.19 5.03
CA THR A 111 -13.15 -8.33 6.22
C THR A 111 -12.83 -6.96 6.82
N LEU A 112 -12.45 -6.01 5.95
CA LEU A 112 -12.12 -4.67 6.41
C LEU A 112 -13.33 -3.95 7.00
N ARG A 113 -14.48 -4.11 6.38
CA ARG A 113 -15.71 -3.52 6.92
C ARG A 113 -16.04 -4.07 8.30
N THR A 114 -15.92 -5.37 8.47
CA THR A 114 -16.17 -6.00 9.76
C THR A 114 -15.20 -5.50 10.82
N LEU A 115 -13.91 -5.40 10.46
CA LEU A 115 -12.92 -4.90 11.41
C LEU A 115 -13.20 -3.44 11.76
N ASN A 116 -13.58 -2.64 10.79
CA ASN A 116 -13.88 -1.24 11.03
C ASN A 116 -15.09 -1.09 11.96
N GLU A 117 -16.11 -1.89 11.76
CA GLU A 117 -17.29 -1.87 12.63
C GLU A 117 -16.93 -2.27 14.05
N ARG A 118 -16.09 -3.28 14.19
CA ARG A 118 -15.66 -3.72 15.53
C ARG A 118 -14.86 -2.64 16.23
N GLN A 119 -14.00 -1.95 15.51
CA GLN A 119 -13.21 -0.88 16.09
C GLN A 119 -14.10 0.27 16.54
N GLN A 120 -15.12 0.60 15.77
CA GLN A 120 -16.05 1.64 16.16
C GLN A 120 -16.80 1.29 17.43
N VAL A 121 -17.29 0.05 17.53
CA VAL A 121 -17.98 -0.40 18.71
C VAL A 121 -17.07 -0.38 19.93
N THR A 122 -15.85 -0.84 19.78
CA THR A 122 -14.88 -0.84 20.88
C THR A 122 -14.57 0.57 21.33
N SER A 123 -14.41 1.50 20.42
CA SER A 123 -14.15 2.89 20.75
C SER A 123 -15.31 3.51 21.50
N LEU A 124 -16.53 3.24 21.08
CA LEU A 124 -17.71 3.74 21.77
C LEU A 124 -17.83 3.16 23.17
N GLN A 125 -17.53 1.88 23.31
CA GLN A 125 -17.57 1.27 24.62
C GLN A 125 -16.52 1.84 25.56
N ALA A 126 -15.33 2.11 25.04
CA ALA A 126 -14.28 2.70 25.85
C ALA A 126 -14.68 4.09 26.34
N VAL A 127 -15.30 4.88 25.50
CA VAL A 127 -15.77 6.20 25.88
C VAL A 127 -16.87 6.09 26.95
N SER A 128 -17.78 5.15 26.76
CA SER A 128 -18.87 4.96 27.72
C SER A 128 -18.35 4.50 29.07
N SER A 129 -17.32 3.64 29.08
CA SER A 129 -16.82 3.14 30.35
C SER A 129 -16.08 4.16 31.15
N ASN A 130 -15.64 5.25 30.54
CA ASN A 130 -14.91 6.27 31.25
C ASN A 130 -15.81 7.30 31.91
N GLN A 131 -17.07 7.14 31.79
CA GLN A 131 -18.02 8.00 32.48
C GLN A 131 -18.57 7.32 33.72
#